data_b4d4cf1c01ef7e42d68c2423a353c889
#
_entry.id   b4d4cf1c01ef7e42d68c2423a353c889
#
_cell.length_a   1.000
_cell.length_b   1.000
_cell.length_c   1.000
_cell.angle_alpha   90.00
_cell.angle_beta   90.00
_cell.angle_gamma   90.00
#
_symmetry.space_group_name_H-M   'P 1'
#
loop_
_entity.id
_entity.type
_entity.pdbx_description
1 polymer ?
#
loop_
_entity_poly.entity_id
_entity_poly.type
_entity_poly.pdbx_seq_one_letter_code
_entity_poly.pdbx_strand_id
1 'polypeptide(L)'
;MLAWTALVHVHPPRFFAVASAFCALWLAVTWRAMGPWRRTPPSLSLPDAAWAGAQAVVLYAGARAFLWAFCGGFTDALCGPLQSIYATFGTGALGTALALVLLLTPAEELFWRGWVQGALRPRMGRWGAVAGSALLSSIVLLAFGEPLLALAALPTSLAWGALAEWRRTPVASWVSHALWDVLIVVVWPAT
;
A
#
# COMPACT_ATOMS: atom_id res chain seq x y z
N MET A 1 -1.73 6.37 -12.68
CA MET A 1 -0.41 6.57 -12.06
C MET A 1 0.05 8.02 -12.21
N LEU A 2 0.25 8.59 -13.41
CA LEU A 2 0.64 10.00 -13.58
C LEU A 2 -0.25 11.01 -12.83
N ALA A 3 -1.57 10.77 -12.78
CA ALA A 3 -2.50 11.62 -12.04
C ALA A 3 -2.31 11.55 -10.51
N TRP A 4 -1.93 10.38 -9.98
CA TRP A 4 -1.60 10.22 -8.57
C TRP A 4 -0.34 10.98 -8.19
N THR A 5 0.68 10.93 -9.04
CA THR A 5 1.92 11.71 -8.90
C THR A 5 1.65 13.21 -8.85
N ALA A 6 0.89 13.69 -9.84
CA ALA A 6 0.54 15.11 -9.88
C ALA A 6 -0.21 15.53 -8.61
N LEU A 7 -1.09 14.66 -8.09
CA LEU A 7 -1.86 14.91 -6.88
C LEU A 7 -0.96 15.05 -5.64
N VAL A 8 0.02 14.15 -5.48
CA VAL A 8 0.96 14.17 -4.34
C VAL A 8 1.88 15.40 -4.40
N HIS A 9 2.36 15.77 -5.60
CA HIS A 9 3.28 16.90 -5.76
C HIS A 9 2.61 18.29 -5.69
N VAL A 10 1.34 18.40 -6.08
CA VAL A 10 0.63 19.70 -6.10
C VAL A 10 0.05 20.07 -4.72
N HIS A 11 -0.05 19.11 -3.78
CA HIS A 11 -0.57 19.35 -2.43
C HIS A 11 -1.84 20.23 -2.39
N PRO A 12 -2.92 19.87 -3.10
CA PRO A 12 -4.09 20.70 -3.14
C PRO A 12 -4.71 20.86 -1.74
N PRO A 13 -5.35 21.99 -1.41
CA PRO A 13 -5.98 22.23 -0.11
C PRO A 13 -7.03 21.19 0.29
N ARG A 14 -7.50 20.42 -0.71
CA ARG A 14 -8.48 19.33 -0.53
C ARG A 14 -7.88 17.99 -0.97
N PHE A 15 -6.61 17.77 -0.67
CA PHE A 15 -5.88 16.57 -1.08
C PHE A 15 -6.68 15.28 -0.87
N PHE A 16 -7.19 15.05 0.35
CA PHE A 16 -7.95 13.83 0.64
C PHE A 16 -9.24 13.70 -0.17
N ALA A 17 -9.94 14.79 -0.43
CA ALA A 17 -11.17 14.76 -1.24
C ALA A 17 -10.86 14.38 -2.69
N VAL A 18 -9.83 14.98 -3.28
CA VAL A 18 -9.40 14.70 -4.65
C VAL A 18 -8.80 13.30 -4.77
N ALA A 19 -7.96 12.90 -3.82
CA ALA A 19 -7.40 11.56 -3.73
C ALA A 19 -8.49 10.49 -3.60
N SER A 20 -9.48 10.73 -2.75
CA SER A 20 -10.62 9.83 -2.56
C SER A 20 -11.46 9.69 -3.84
N ALA A 21 -11.76 10.79 -4.52
CA ALA A 21 -12.49 10.75 -5.79
C ALA A 21 -11.71 10.00 -6.88
N PHE A 22 -10.41 10.23 -6.96
CA PHE A 22 -9.52 9.50 -7.88
C PHE A 22 -9.48 8.01 -7.55
N CYS A 23 -9.31 7.64 -6.28
CA CYS A 23 -9.31 6.25 -5.85
C CYS A 23 -10.64 5.56 -6.10
N ALA A 24 -11.77 6.23 -5.88
CA ALA A 24 -13.10 5.68 -6.18
C ALA A 24 -13.28 5.39 -7.67
N LEU A 25 -12.87 6.32 -8.54
CA LEU A 25 -12.85 6.10 -9.99
C LEU A 25 -11.93 4.95 -10.37
N TRP A 26 -10.74 4.91 -9.81
CA TRP A 26 -9.75 3.88 -10.06
C TRP A 26 -10.22 2.50 -9.60
N LEU A 27 -10.87 2.42 -8.43
CA LEU A 27 -11.52 1.20 -7.93
C LEU A 27 -12.56 0.69 -8.93
N ALA A 28 -13.42 1.58 -9.45
CA ALA A 28 -14.45 1.20 -10.40
C ALA A 28 -13.85 0.65 -11.72
N VAL A 29 -12.79 1.27 -12.22
CA VAL A 29 -12.08 0.83 -13.43
C VAL A 29 -11.38 -0.50 -13.19
N THR A 30 -10.63 -0.61 -12.08
CA THR A 30 -9.87 -1.82 -11.74
C THR A 30 -10.79 -3.00 -11.48
N TRP A 31 -11.90 -2.77 -10.77
CA TRP A 31 -12.92 -3.80 -10.53
C TRP A 31 -13.46 -4.39 -11.82
N ARG A 32 -13.67 -3.57 -12.84
CA ARG A 32 -14.11 -4.06 -14.17
C ARG A 32 -13.03 -4.82 -14.91
N ALA A 33 -11.76 -4.46 -14.69
CA ALA A 33 -10.61 -5.08 -15.35
C ALA A 33 -10.12 -6.35 -14.63
N MET A 34 -10.50 -6.57 -13.38
CA MET A 34 -10.13 -7.76 -12.61
C MET A 34 -10.74 -9.03 -13.20
N GLY A 35 -9.93 -9.89 -13.79
CA GLY A 35 -10.32 -11.15 -14.39
C GLY A 35 -10.85 -12.18 -13.37
N PRO A 36 -10.08 -13.25 -13.04
CA PRO A 36 -10.55 -14.36 -12.19
C PRO A 36 -11.00 -13.97 -10.78
N TRP A 37 -10.37 -12.95 -10.18
CA TRP A 37 -10.69 -12.45 -8.84
C TRP A 37 -12.12 -11.89 -8.72
N ARG A 38 -12.69 -11.44 -9.84
CA ARG A 38 -14.05 -10.91 -9.90
C ARG A 38 -15.12 -11.97 -9.65
N ARG A 39 -14.79 -13.24 -9.85
CA ARG A 39 -15.73 -14.36 -9.71
C ARG A 39 -15.88 -14.85 -8.29
N THR A 40 -14.97 -14.46 -7.40
CA THR A 40 -15.02 -14.80 -5.98
C THR A 40 -15.42 -13.55 -5.22
N PRO A 41 -16.59 -13.53 -4.56
CA PRO A 41 -16.97 -12.37 -3.75
C PRO A 41 -15.87 -12.12 -2.71
N PRO A 42 -15.56 -10.86 -2.42
CA PRO A 42 -14.57 -10.53 -1.39
C PRO A 42 -15.08 -11.04 -0.06
N SER A 43 -14.55 -12.18 0.38
CA SER A 43 -14.86 -12.76 1.69
C SER A 43 -13.60 -12.74 2.54
N LEU A 44 -13.75 -12.28 3.76
CA LEU A 44 -12.69 -12.32 4.78
C LEU A 44 -13.07 -13.39 5.79
N SER A 45 -12.36 -14.51 5.79
CA SER A 45 -12.50 -15.50 6.84
C SER A 45 -11.76 -15.08 8.11
N LEU A 46 -12.14 -15.64 9.26
CA LEU A 46 -11.43 -15.39 10.52
C LEU A 46 -9.93 -15.72 10.44
N PRO A 47 -9.50 -16.85 9.83
CA PRO A 47 -8.08 -17.10 9.59
C PRO A 47 -7.41 -16.04 8.68
N ASP A 48 -8.12 -15.52 7.65
CA ASP A 48 -7.56 -14.46 6.79
C ASP A 48 -7.33 -13.18 7.58
N ALA A 49 -8.28 -12.81 8.43
CA ALA A 49 -8.16 -11.65 9.31
C ALA A 49 -7.01 -11.80 10.30
N ALA A 50 -6.83 -12.98 10.90
CA ALA A 50 -5.73 -13.26 11.81
C ALA A 50 -4.36 -13.14 11.12
N TRP A 51 -4.21 -13.72 9.93
CA TRP A 51 -2.97 -13.60 9.15
C TRP A 51 -2.71 -12.17 8.68
N ALA A 52 -3.75 -11.46 8.26
CA ALA A 52 -3.63 -10.05 7.88
C ALA A 52 -3.16 -9.19 9.05
N GLY A 53 -3.75 -9.38 10.24
CA GLY A 53 -3.35 -8.68 11.45
C GLY A 53 -1.91 -9.00 11.88
N ALA A 54 -1.54 -10.28 11.91
CA ALA A 54 -0.18 -10.71 12.24
C ALA A 54 0.85 -10.12 11.27
N GLN A 55 0.58 -10.15 9.97
CA GLN A 55 1.45 -9.57 8.96
C GLN A 55 1.58 -8.04 9.13
N ALA A 56 0.47 -7.34 9.38
CA ALA A 56 0.50 -5.89 9.60
C ALA A 56 1.41 -5.51 10.78
N VAL A 57 1.32 -6.24 11.89
CA VAL A 57 2.18 -6.04 13.07
C VAL A 57 3.65 -6.31 12.75
N VAL A 58 3.95 -7.40 12.03
CA VAL A 58 5.33 -7.74 11.64
C VAL A 58 5.91 -6.68 10.72
N LEU A 59 5.15 -6.24 9.71
CA LEU A 59 5.59 -5.18 8.80
C LEU A 59 5.79 -3.85 9.52
N TYR A 60 4.89 -3.50 10.45
CA TYR A 60 5.03 -2.32 11.27
C TYR A 60 6.29 -2.38 12.14
N ALA A 61 6.51 -3.49 12.85
CA ALA A 61 7.71 -3.68 13.66
C ALA A 61 8.99 -3.62 12.80
N GLY A 62 8.96 -4.21 11.61
CA GLY A 62 10.05 -4.13 10.63
C GLY A 62 10.34 -2.70 10.17
N ALA A 63 9.30 -1.92 9.86
CA ALA A 63 9.45 -0.51 9.51
C ALA A 63 10.05 0.31 10.66
N ARG A 64 9.58 0.09 11.89
CA ARG A 64 10.14 0.74 13.10
C ARG A 64 11.62 0.38 13.32
N ALA A 65 11.96 -0.90 13.19
CA ALA A 65 13.35 -1.36 13.33
C ALA A 65 14.24 -0.77 12.23
N PHE A 66 13.75 -0.72 10.99
CA PHE A 66 14.46 -0.08 9.88
C PHE A 66 14.72 1.41 10.18
N LEU A 67 13.70 2.16 10.55
CA LEU A 67 13.83 3.59 10.85
C LEU A 67 14.75 3.83 12.06
N TRP A 68 14.64 3.01 13.11
CA TRP A 68 15.53 3.09 14.24
C TRP A 68 17.00 2.86 13.85
N ALA A 69 17.28 1.85 13.01
CA ALA A 69 18.63 1.51 12.58
C ALA A 69 19.24 2.57 11.64
N PHE A 70 18.43 3.15 10.75
CA PHE A 70 18.93 4.03 9.69
C PHE A 70 18.69 5.52 9.96
N CYS A 71 17.66 5.90 10.72
CA CYS A 71 17.40 7.29 11.06
C CYS A 71 17.97 7.71 12.42
N GLY A 72 18.26 6.77 13.31
CA GLY A 72 18.81 7.05 14.64
C GLY A 72 20.31 7.38 14.66
N GLY A 73 21.03 7.30 13.54
CA GLY A 73 22.48 7.52 13.53
C GLY A 73 23.12 7.85 12.18
N PHE A 74 22.44 7.76 11.07
CA PHE A 74 23.17 7.75 9.80
C PHE A 74 22.84 8.84 8.77
N THR A 75 21.64 9.43 8.65
CA THR A 75 21.48 10.59 7.73
C THR A 75 20.08 11.24 7.82
N ASP A 76 20.05 12.55 8.01
CA ASP A 76 18.87 13.42 7.76
C ASP A 76 18.32 13.28 6.34
N ALA A 77 19.16 12.87 5.38
CA ALA A 77 18.77 12.73 3.98
C ALA A 77 17.71 11.62 3.71
N LEU A 78 17.71 10.54 4.50
CA LEU A 78 16.68 9.50 4.40
C LEU A 78 15.44 9.80 5.23
N CYS A 79 15.59 10.55 6.30
CA CYS A 79 14.55 10.76 7.30
C CYS A 79 13.80 12.09 7.14
N GLY A 80 14.44 13.09 6.53
CA GLY A 80 13.79 14.36 6.17
C GLY A 80 12.52 14.17 5.32
N PRO A 81 12.53 13.34 4.26
CA PRO A 81 11.33 13.03 3.48
C PRO A 81 10.19 12.42 4.30
N LEU A 82 10.47 11.66 5.35
CA LEU A 82 9.45 11.07 6.21
C LEU A 82 8.64 12.14 6.95
N GLN A 83 9.30 13.17 7.45
CA GLN A 83 8.64 14.29 8.12
C GLN A 83 7.70 15.05 7.16
N SER A 84 8.11 15.23 5.89
CA SER A 84 7.27 15.86 4.88
C SER A 84 6.05 15.02 4.53
N ILE A 85 6.19 13.70 4.50
CA ILE A 85 5.05 12.77 4.31
C ILE A 85 4.05 12.92 5.45
N TYR A 86 4.51 12.89 6.71
CA TYR A 86 3.62 13.08 7.86
C TYR A 86 2.99 14.48 7.90
N ALA A 87 3.72 15.52 7.51
CA ALA A 87 3.18 16.87 7.40
C ALA A 87 2.07 16.96 6.33
N THR A 88 2.23 16.22 5.23
CA THR A 88 1.26 16.20 4.12
C THR A 88 0.01 15.40 4.45
N PHE A 89 0.18 14.21 5.00
CA PHE A 89 -0.94 13.29 5.28
C PHE A 89 -1.66 13.59 6.60
N GLY A 90 -1.03 14.37 7.48
CA GLY A 90 -1.55 14.65 8.81
C GLY A 90 -1.52 13.42 9.72
N THR A 91 -1.25 13.61 10.99
CA THR A 91 -1.23 12.55 11.99
C THR A 91 -2.50 12.56 12.82
N GLY A 92 -3.05 11.40 13.13
CA GLY A 92 -4.10 11.23 14.13
C GLY A 92 -5.54 11.62 13.73
N ALA A 93 -5.78 12.05 12.48
CA ALA A 93 -7.13 12.43 12.05
C ALA A 93 -7.97 11.21 11.66
N LEU A 94 -9.18 11.08 12.24
CA LEU A 94 -10.14 10.03 11.89
C LEU A 94 -10.45 10.02 10.38
N GLY A 95 -10.57 11.20 9.74
CA GLY A 95 -10.79 11.31 8.30
C GLY A 95 -9.67 10.70 7.47
N THR A 96 -8.41 10.88 7.90
CA THR A 96 -7.24 10.24 7.27
C THR A 96 -7.32 8.73 7.38
N ALA A 97 -7.60 8.20 8.58
CA ALA A 97 -7.76 6.76 8.80
C ALA A 97 -8.86 6.16 7.92
N LEU A 98 -10.02 6.82 7.83
CA LEU A 98 -11.13 6.37 6.99
C LEU A 98 -10.76 6.41 5.50
N ALA A 99 -10.08 7.46 5.02
CA ALA A 99 -9.64 7.54 3.64
C ALA A 99 -8.63 6.42 3.30
N LEU A 100 -7.66 6.16 4.17
CA LEU A 100 -6.71 5.07 4.00
C LEU A 100 -7.44 3.72 3.92
N VAL A 101 -8.24 3.39 4.91
CA VAL A 101 -8.87 2.06 5.04
C VAL A 101 -9.91 1.79 3.96
N LEU A 102 -10.73 2.78 3.61
CA LEU A 102 -11.90 2.57 2.74
C LEU A 102 -11.64 2.88 1.27
N LEU A 103 -10.62 3.66 0.95
CA LEU A 103 -10.41 4.15 -0.42
C LEU A 103 -9.00 3.89 -0.93
N LEU A 104 -7.97 4.35 -0.24
CA LEU A 104 -6.60 4.29 -0.76
C LEU A 104 -6.09 2.85 -0.80
N THR A 105 -6.06 2.17 0.33
CA THR A 105 -5.54 0.80 0.39
C THR A 105 -6.33 -0.19 -0.47
N PRO A 106 -7.68 -0.18 -0.49
CA PRO A 106 -8.40 -1.07 -1.41
C PRO A 106 -8.13 -0.75 -2.87
N ALA A 107 -7.97 0.53 -3.25
CA ALA A 107 -7.63 0.91 -4.62
C ALA A 107 -6.27 0.38 -5.03
N GLU A 108 -5.26 0.50 -4.16
CA GLU A 108 -3.91 -0.02 -4.40
C GLU A 108 -3.89 -1.55 -4.44
N GLU A 109 -4.51 -2.21 -3.48
CA GLU A 109 -4.50 -3.67 -3.42
C GLU A 109 -5.25 -4.32 -4.58
N LEU A 110 -6.41 -3.79 -4.96
CA LEU A 110 -7.14 -4.28 -6.13
C LEU A 110 -6.36 -4.03 -7.42
N PHE A 111 -5.64 -2.93 -7.53
CA PHE A 111 -4.78 -2.65 -8.67
C PHE A 111 -3.57 -3.59 -8.70
N TRP A 112 -2.76 -3.60 -7.65
CA TRP A 112 -1.49 -4.34 -7.66
C TRP A 112 -1.70 -5.85 -7.57
N ARG A 113 -2.53 -6.34 -6.64
CA ARG A 113 -2.74 -7.77 -6.39
C ARG A 113 -3.87 -8.33 -7.25
N GLY A 114 -4.94 -7.56 -7.42
CA GLY A 114 -6.07 -7.98 -8.23
C GLY A 114 -5.75 -7.96 -9.73
N TRP A 115 -5.22 -6.87 -10.24
CA TRP A 115 -5.02 -6.69 -11.67
C TRP A 115 -3.59 -6.97 -12.13
N VAL A 116 -2.58 -6.23 -11.64
CA VAL A 116 -1.19 -6.35 -12.13
C VAL A 116 -0.63 -7.74 -11.88
N GLN A 117 -0.69 -8.22 -10.64
CA GLN A 117 -0.22 -9.56 -10.29
C GLN A 117 -1.00 -10.65 -11.05
N GLY A 118 -2.32 -10.48 -11.19
CA GLY A 118 -3.17 -11.37 -11.98
C GLY A 118 -2.77 -11.42 -13.47
N ALA A 119 -2.44 -10.29 -14.07
CA ALA A 119 -2.00 -10.19 -15.46
C ALA A 119 -0.58 -10.77 -15.70
N LEU A 120 0.30 -10.68 -14.72
CA LEU A 120 1.65 -11.25 -14.80
C LEU A 120 1.67 -12.78 -14.60
N ARG A 121 0.72 -13.30 -13.82
CA ARG A 121 0.70 -14.71 -13.42
C ARG A 121 0.77 -15.73 -14.56
N PRO A 122 0.08 -15.59 -15.70
CA PRO A 122 0.18 -16.53 -16.80
C PRO A 122 1.57 -16.60 -17.44
N ARG A 123 2.36 -15.52 -17.35
CA ARG A 123 3.69 -15.40 -17.96
C ARG A 123 4.84 -15.75 -17.03
N MET A 124 4.70 -15.40 -15.74
CA MET A 124 5.79 -15.47 -14.76
C MET A 124 5.56 -16.51 -13.66
N GLY A 125 4.41 -17.20 -13.69
CA GLY A 125 4.00 -18.07 -12.59
C GLY A 125 3.61 -17.28 -11.32
N ARG A 126 3.21 -17.99 -10.26
CA ARG A 126 2.70 -17.41 -9.01
C ARG A 126 3.67 -16.42 -8.36
N TRP A 127 4.87 -16.91 -8.05
CA TRP A 127 5.86 -16.14 -7.30
C TRP A 127 6.58 -15.10 -8.16
N GLY A 128 6.74 -15.38 -9.45
CA GLY A 128 7.24 -14.40 -10.41
C GLY A 128 6.28 -13.21 -10.55
N ALA A 129 4.96 -13.46 -10.53
CA ALA A 129 3.97 -12.39 -10.56
C ALA A 129 3.98 -11.54 -9.28
N VAL A 130 4.17 -12.17 -8.11
CA VAL A 130 4.35 -11.45 -6.83
C VAL A 130 5.57 -10.53 -6.92
N ALA A 131 6.72 -11.07 -7.31
CA ALA A 131 7.96 -10.31 -7.41
C ALA A 131 7.86 -9.20 -8.47
N GLY A 132 7.30 -9.49 -9.63
CA GLY A 132 7.10 -8.51 -10.71
C GLY A 132 6.17 -7.38 -10.32
N SER A 133 5.05 -7.69 -9.66
CA SER A 133 4.12 -6.67 -9.15
C SER A 133 4.76 -5.79 -8.07
N ALA A 134 5.51 -6.38 -7.14
CA ALA A 134 6.23 -5.65 -6.10
C ALA A 134 7.32 -4.73 -6.69
N LEU A 135 8.09 -5.23 -7.65
CA LEU A 135 9.11 -4.44 -8.32
C LEU A 135 8.50 -3.26 -9.09
N LEU A 136 7.41 -3.49 -9.83
CA LEU A 136 6.72 -2.43 -10.56
C LEU A 136 6.17 -1.35 -9.63
N SER A 137 5.60 -1.73 -8.48
CA SER A 137 5.10 -0.76 -7.49
C SER A 137 6.23 0.11 -6.93
N SER A 138 7.39 -0.48 -6.65
CA SER A 138 8.57 0.24 -6.15
C SER A 138 9.18 1.17 -7.23
N ILE A 139 9.29 0.70 -8.47
CA ILE A 139 9.77 1.52 -9.60
C ILE A 139 8.88 2.74 -9.81
N VAL A 140 7.57 2.55 -9.68
CA VAL A 140 6.62 3.66 -9.81
C VAL A 140 6.87 4.71 -8.73
N LEU A 141 7.02 4.34 -7.48
CA LEU A 141 7.33 5.27 -6.39
C LEU A 141 8.70 5.95 -6.58
N LEU A 142 9.70 5.19 -7.03
CA LEU A 142 11.01 5.76 -7.34
C LEU A 142 10.94 6.79 -8.49
N ALA A 143 10.14 6.51 -9.53
CA ALA A 143 9.91 7.43 -10.63
C ALA A 143 9.18 8.72 -10.19
N PHE A 144 8.53 8.70 -9.04
CA PHE A 144 7.89 9.86 -8.43
C PHE A 144 8.81 10.71 -7.55
N GLY A 145 10.06 10.32 -7.43
CA GLY A 145 11.02 11.00 -6.58
C GLY A 145 10.89 10.66 -5.10
N GLU A 146 10.25 9.52 -4.79
CA GLU A 146 10.03 9.05 -3.42
C GLU A 146 10.89 7.81 -3.10
N PRO A 147 12.24 7.94 -3.01
CA PRO A 147 13.14 6.80 -2.87
C PRO A 147 12.93 6.03 -1.55
N LEU A 148 12.59 6.72 -0.46
CA LEU A 148 12.31 6.08 0.83
C LEU A 148 11.04 5.22 0.74
N LEU A 149 9.98 5.75 0.13
CA LEU A 149 8.75 4.99 -0.09
C LEU A 149 8.98 3.82 -1.06
N ALA A 150 9.78 4.01 -2.11
CA ALA A 150 10.13 2.95 -3.05
C ALA A 150 10.88 1.81 -2.35
N LEU A 151 11.82 2.15 -1.46
CA LEU A 151 12.57 1.18 -0.66
C LEU A 151 11.66 0.41 0.31
N ALA A 152 10.73 1.10 0.97
CA ALA A 152 9.75 0.48 1.85
C ALA A 152 8.72 -0.35 1.08
N ALA A 153 8.32 0.10 -0.10
CA ALA A 153 7.31 -0.56 -0.92
C ALA A 153 7.74 -1.93 -1.43
N LEU A 154 9.02 -2.15 -1.71
CA LEU A 154 9.47 -3.44 -2.23
C LEU A 154 9.19 -4.59 -1.25
N PRO A 155 9.71 -4.59 -0.01
CA PRO A 155 9.43 -5.67 0.94
C PRO A 155 7.96 -5.76 1.36
N THR A 156 7.29 -4.63 1.54
CA THR A 156 5.86 -4.63 1.93
C THR A 156 4.98 -5.15 0.81
N SER A 157 5.23 -4.74 -0.45
CA SER A 157 4.51 -5.24 -1.62
C SER A 157 4.77 -6.74 -1.87
N LEU A 158 5.98 -7.23 -1.63
CA LEU A 158 6.27 -8.67 -1.67
C LEU A 158 5.44 -9.42 -0.62
N ALA A 159 5.39 -8.91 0.60
CA ALA A 159 4.64 -9.52 1.70
C ALA A 159 3.13 -9.55 1.41
N TRP A 160 2.54 -8.43 0.99
CA TRP A 160 1.11 -8.37 0.64
C TRP A 160 0.78 -9.20 -0.60
N GLY A 161 1.65 -9.18 -1.62
CA GLY A 161 1.49 -10.03 -2.80
C GLY A 161 1.54 -11.52 -2.46
N ALA A 162 2.45 -11.93 -1.58
CA ALA A 162 2.55 -13.30 -1.07
C ALA A 162 1.30 -13.70 -0.26
N LEU A 163 0.80 -12.81 0.60
CA LEU A 163 -0.42 -13.06 1.37
C LEU A 163 -1.64 -13.23 0.44
N ALA A 164 -1.81 -12.34 -0.53
CA ALA A 164 -2.89 -12.41 -1.51
C ALA A 164 -2.83 -13.73 -2.31
N GLU A 165 -1.64 -14.14 -2.74
CA GLU A 165 -1.45 -15.38 -3.50
C GLU A 165 -1.67 -16.63 -2.64
N TRP A 166 -1.23 -16.60 -1.39
CA TRP A 166 -1.39 -17.72 -0.46
C TRP A 166 -2.84 -17.89 -0.05
N ARG A 167 -3.52 -16.80 0.34
CA ARG A 167 -4.92 -16.84 0.77
C ARG A 167 -5.91 -16.84 -0.41
N ARG A 168 -5.42 -16.67 -1.64
CA ARG A 168 -6.21 -16.60 -2.88
C ARG A 168 -7.30 -15.51 -2.83
N THR A 169 -7.02 -14.42 -2.13
CA THR A 169 -7.90 -13.27 -2.03
C THR A 169 -7.10 -11.98 -1.81
N PRO A 170 -7.37 -10.91 -2.56
CA PRO A 170 -6.75 -9.61 -2.31
C PRO A 170 -7.29 -8.93 -1.04
N VAL A 171 -8.37 -9.45 -0.44
CA VAL A 171 -8.96 -8.87 0.77
C VAL A 171 -8.05 -9.04 1.97
N ALA A 172 -7.36 -10.17 2.10
CA ALA A 172 -6.42 -10.39 3.19
C ALA A 172 -5.24 -9.40 3.12
N SER A 173 -4.69 -9.15 1.92
CA SER A 173 -3.64 -8.14 1.75
C SER A 173 -4.15 -6.72 1.96
N TRP A 174 -5.37 -6.40 1.50
CA TRP A 174 -6.00 -5.12 1.79
C TRP A 174 -6.15 -4.88 3.31
N VAL A 175 -6.68 -5.84 4.06
CA VAL A 175 -6.81 -5.70 5.52
C VAL A 175 -5.45 -5.51 6.19
N SER A 176 -4.45 -6.29 5.79
CA SER A 176 -3.08 -6.14 6.30
C SER A 176 -2.49 -4.77 5.99
N HIS A 177 -2.64 -4.29 4.75
CA HIS A 177 -2.16 -2.98 4.32
C HIS A 177 -2.87 -1.85 5.07
N ALA A 178 -4.20 -1.90 5.14
CA ALA A 178 -4.99 -0.90 5.85
C ALA A 178 -4.62 -0.80 7.35
N LEU A 179 -4.43 -1.95 8.01
CA LEU A 179 -3.99 -1.98 9.40
C LEU A 179 -2.58 -1.41 9.57
N TRP A 180 -1.67 -1.74 8.64
CA TRP A 180 -0.31 -1.20 8.65
C TRP A 180 -0.30 0.31 8.47
N ASP A 181 -1.06 0.85 7.50
CA ASP A 181 -1.20 2.29 7.27
C ASP A 181 -1.78 3.02 8.49
N VAL A 182 -2.83 2.46 9.10
CA VAL A 182 -3.42 3.03 10.32
C VAL A 182 -2.41 3.05 11.46
N LEU A 183 -1.64 1.99 11.63
CA LEU A 183 -0.60 1.93 12.66
C LEU A 183 0.49 2.98 12.43
N ILE A 184 1.01 3.07 11.19
CA ILE A 184 2.19 3.90 10.91
C ILE A 184 1.85 5.38 10.70
N VAL A 185 0.61 5.70 10.27
CA VAL A 185 0.21 7.08 9.99
C VAL A 185 -0.62 7.69 11.12
N VAL A 186 -1.49 6.88 11.75
CA VAL A 186 -2.54 7.43 12.65
C VAL A 186 -2.26 7.11 14.11
N VAL A 187 -2.03 5.84 14.43
CA VAL A 187 -1.97 5.38 15.83
C VAL A 187 -0.61 5.63 16.45
N TRP A 188 0.43 5.28 15.73
CA TRP A 188 1.81 5.38 16.22
C TRP A 188 2.77 5.76 15.10
N PRO A 189 2.76 7.03 14.69
CA PRO A 189 3.64 7.53 13.66
C PRO A 189 5.11 7.17 13.91
N ALA A 190 5.83 6.88 12.84
CA ALA A 190 7.21 6.42 12.90
C ALA A 190 8.22 7.59 12.97
N THR A 191 7.85 8.67 13.68
CA THR A 191 8.71 9.86 13.91
C THR A 191 9.54 9.72 15.15
#